data_93b380d07922c0533ac76503362937ad
#
_entry.id   93b380d07922c0533ac76503362937ad
#
_cell.length_a   1.000
_cell.length_b   1.000
_cell.length_c   1.000
_cell.angle_alpha   90.00
_cell.angle_beta   90.00
_cell.angle_gamma   90.00
#
_symmetry.space_group_name_H-M   'P 1'
#
loop_
_entity.id
_entity.type
_entity.pdbx_description
1 polymer ?
#
loop_
_entity_poly.entity_id
_entity_poly.type
_entity_poly.pdbx_seq_one_letter_code
_entity_poly.pdbx_strand_id
1 'polypeptide(L)'
;MIHEPLERLEFDTVHEKYRPRILRYLDGVVGPAEAEELTQETFLRVFRGLGGFRGDSKLSTWIYRIATNVALDRLRCKSLPGGSPEMSIEGDEMAGVLPDSDAWSGEEKPAATQVLAREEMDACIRGVVEDLPDDYKAVLVLSEFEGLKDREIAEVLGQPLGALKIRLHRARNKLKAALEAKCTFHRDERNVFGCEPKPVELIDICPKK
;
A
#
# COMPACT_ATOMS: atom_id res chain seq x y z
N MET A 1 35.43 -6.64 2.95
CA MET A 1 34.01 -6.83 2.61
C MET A 1 33.97 -7.63 1.31
N ILE A 2 33.60 -8.89 1.42
CA ILE A 2 33.58 -9.83 0.29
C ILE A 2 32.30 -9.54 -0.47
N HIS A 3 32.41 -8.90 -1.66
CA HIS A 3 31.32 -8.87 -2.61
C HIS A 3 31.09 -10.31 -3.08
N GLU A 4 30.03 -10.95 -2.60
CA GLU A 4 29.54 -12.15 -3.27
C GLU A 4 29.32 -11.80 -4.74
N PRO A 5 29.82 -12.61 -5.68
CA PRO A 5 29.50 -12.44 -7.09
C PRO A 5 27.97 -12.52 -7.20
N LEU A 6 27.36 -11.51 -7.81
CA LEU A 6 25.96 -11.55 -8.22
C LEU A 6 25.81 -12.78 -9.12
N GLU A 7 25.44 -13.92 -8.53
CA GLU A 7 25.00 -15.08 -9.28
C GLU A 7 23.95 -14.55 -10.24
N ARG A 8 24.08 -14.90 -11.50
CA ARG A 8 23.21 -14.45 -12.59
C ARG A 8 21.78 -14.72 -12.15
N LEU A 9 21.08 -13.68 -11.69
CA LEU A 9 19.71 -13.77 -11.20
C LEU A 9 18.86 -14.35 -12.33
N GLU A 10 18.45 -15.60 -12.20
CA GLU A 10 17.56 -16.22 -13.15
C GLU A 10 16.17 -15.60 -13.00
N PHE A 11 15.64 -15.12 -14.10
CA PHE A 11 14.33 -14.46 -14.11
C PHE A 11 13.24 -15.33 -13.49
N ASP A 12 13.24 -16.62 -13.77
CA ASP A 12 12.22 -17.55 -13.27
C ASP A 12 12.20 -17.60 -11.73
N THR A 13 13.37 -17.63 -11.10
CA THR A 13 13.49 -17.58 -9.63
C THR A 13 12.97 -16.25 -9.08
N VAL A 14 13.29 -15.14 -9.73
CA VAL A 14 12.81 -13.80 -9.33
C VAL A 14 11.30 -13.71 -9.51
N HIS A 15 10.77 -14.18 -10.63
CA HIS A 15 9.34 -14.18 -10.93
C HIS A 15 8.57 -15.03 -9.91
N GLU A 16 8.98 -16.28 -9.67
CA GLU A 16 8.32 -17.17 -8.71
C GLU A 16 8.27 -16.55 -7.31
N LYS A 17 9.40 -15.99 -6.86
CA LYS A 17 9.52 -15.39 -5.52
C LYS A 17 8.69 -14.11 -5.32
N TYR A 18 8.67 -13.24 -6.33
CA TYR A 18 8.10 -11.90 -6.15
C TYR A 18 6.70 -11.72 -6.74
N ARG A 19 6.27 -12.55 -7.71
CA ARG A 19 4.96 -12.41 -8.35
C ARG A 19 3.79 -12.38 -7.36
N PRO A 20 3.68 -13.27 -6.36
CA PRO A 20 2.56 -13.24 -5.42
C PRO A 20 2.51 -11.93 -4.60
N ARG A 21 3.67 -11.38 -4.25
CA ARG A 21 3.78 -10.13 -3.50
C ARG A 21 3.41 -8.92 -4.34
N ILE A 22 3.90 -8.88 -5.58
CA ILE A 22 3.61 -7.79 -6.52
C ILE A 22 2.13 -7.78 -6.91
N LEU A 23 1.54 -8.96 -7.13
CA LEU A 23 0.10 -9.09 -7.40
C LEU A 23 -0.72 -8.52 -6.23
N ARG A 24 -0.42 -8.92 -4.99
CA ARG A 24 -1.10 -8.40 -3.80
C ARG A 24 -0.91 -6.90 -3.61
N TYR A 25 0.30 -6.38 -3.88
CA TYR A 25 0.58 -4.96 -3.85
C TYR A 25 -0.26 -4.19 -4.87
N LEU A 26 -0.26 -4.65 -6.12
CA LEU A 26 -1.04 -4.02 -7.19
C LEU A 26 -2.54 -4.13 -6.95
N ASP A 27 -3.03 -5.26 -6.43
CA ASP A 27 -4.42 -5.43 -6.00
C ASP A 27 -4.83 -4.34 -4.99
N GLY A 28 -3.99 -4.07 -3.99
CA GLY A 28 -4.23 -3.01 -3.01
C GLY A 28 -4.14 -1.58 -3.56
N VAL A 29 -3.50 -1.36 -4.71
CA VAL A 29 -3.31 0.00 -5.29
C VAL A 29 -4.31 0.29 -6.40
N VAL A 30 -4.51 -0.64 -7.33
CA VAL A 30 -5.35 -0.44 -8.54
C VAL A 30 -6.65 -1.25 -8.52
N GLY A 31 -6.79 -2.15 -7.55
CA GLY A 31 -7.91 -3.08 -7.44
C GLY A 31 -7.74 -4.37 -8.24
N PRO A 32 -8.56 -5.40 -7.94
CA PRO A 32 -8.40 -6.76 -8.45
C PRO A 32 -8.58 -6.87 -9.97
N ALA A 33 -9.39 -6.00 -10.56
CA ALA A 33 -9.68 -6.05 -12.00
C ALA A 33 -8.44 -5.82 -12.88
N GLU A 34 -7.45 -5.07 -12.41
CA GLU A 34 -6.26 -4.70 -13.19
C GLU A 34 -4.96 -5.28 -12.63
N ALA A 35 -4.98 -5.77 -11.40
CA ALA A 35 -3.77 -6.22 -10.70
C ALA A 35 -3.00 -7.29 -11.49
N GLU A 36 -3.69 -8.25 -12.10
CA GLU A 36 -3.06 -9.32 -12.86
C GLU A 36 -2.37 -8.79 -14.13
N GLU A 37 -3.05 -7.94 -14.90
CA GLU A 37 -2.50 -7.32 -16.11
C GLU A 37 -1.25 -6.50 -15.77
N LEU A 38 -1.32 -5.65 -14.73
CA LEU A 38 -0.20 -4.81 -14.33
C LEU A 38 0.93 -5.61 -13.69
N THR A 39 0.64 -6.75 -13.07
CA THR A 39 1.67 -7.70 -12.61
C THR A 39 2.45 -8.25 -13.80
N GLN A 40 1.77 -8.69 -14.85
CA GLN A 40 2.42 -9.18 -16.06
C GLN A 40 3.29 -8.07 -16.71
N GLU A 41 2.75 -6.87 -16.83
CA GLU A 41 3.52 -5.73 -17.35
C GLU A 41 4.75 -5.42 -16.49
N THR A 42 4.61 -5.46 -15.18
CA THR A 42 5.72 -5.28 -14.24
C THR A 42 6.82 -6.30 -14.51
N PHE A 43 6.48 -7.58 -14.62
CA PHE A 43 7.47 -8.63 -14.82
C PHE A 43 8.07 -8.62 -16.24
N LEU A 44 7.36 -8.14 -17.24
CA LEU A 44 7.96 -7.86 -18.56
C LEU A 44 9.05 -6.78 -18.48
N ARG A 45 8.81 -5.71 -17.69
CA ARG A 45 9.81 -4.67 -17.44
C ARG A 45 10.98 -5.20 -16.60
N VAL A 46 10.70 -6.03 -15.58
CA VAL A 46 11.72 -6.71 -14.78
C VAL A 46 12.60 -7.59 -15.68
N PHE A 47 12.03 -8.42 -16.54
CA PHE A 47 12.75 -9.28 -17.45
C PHE A 47 13.73 -8.49 -18.33
N ARG A 48 13.26 -7.38 -18.91
CA ARG A 48 14.09 -6.52 -19.76
C ARG A 48 15.21 -5.81 -18.99
N GLY A 49 14.97 -5.49 -17.73
CA GLY A 49 15.89 -4.70 -16.90
C GLY A 49 16.82 -5.52 -16.02
N LEU A 50 16.52 -6.81 -15.77
CA LEU A 50 17.21 -7.65 -14.79
C LEU A 50 18.72 -7.81 -15.08
N GLY A 51 19.08 -7.96 -16.36
CA GLY A 51 20.48 -8.06 -16.78
C GLY A 51 21.31 -6.79 -16.55
N GLY A 52 20.64 -5.64 -16.36
CA GLY A 52 21.27 -4.35 -16.04
C GLY A 52 21.19 -3.97 -14.57
N PHE A 53 20.61 -4.81 -13.73
CA PHE A 53 20.48 -4.54 -12.31
C PHE A 53 21.86 -4.56 -11.62
N ARG A 54 22.28 -3.43 -11.04
CA ARG A 54 23.63 -3.24 -10.48
C ARG A 54 23.74 -3.53 -8.99
N GLY A 55 22.60 -3.78 -8.30
CA GLY A 55 22.61 -3.99 -6.86
C GLY A 55 22.76 -2.69 -6.03
N ASP A 56 22.53 -1.52 -6.64
CA ASP A 56 22.56 -0.22 -5.94
C ASP A 56 21.44 -0.09 -4.88
N SER A 57 20.38 -0.88 -5.03
CA SER A 57 19.29 -1.06 -4.08
C SER A 57 18.98 -2.54 -3.89
N LYS A 58 18.12 -2.89 -2.91
CA LYS A 58 17.62 -4.26 -2.83
C LYS A 58 16.81 -4.60 -4.08
N LEU A 59 16.92 -5.85 -4.54
CA LEU A 59 16.14 -6.33 -5.69
C LEU A 59 14.63 -6.13 -5.48
N SER A 60 14.12 -6.39 -4.27
CA SER A 60 12.72 -6.13 -3.92
C SER A 60 12.35 -4.66 -4.13
N THR A 61 13.15 -3.72 -3.63
CA THR A 61 12.92 -2.28 -3.78
C THR A 61 12.87 -1.87 -5.25
N TRP A 62 13.77 -2.41 -6.07
CA TRP A 62 13.79 -2.17 -7.51
C TRP A 62 12.54 -2.69 -8.21
N ILE A 63 12.09 -3.92 -7.87
CA ILE A 63 10.86 -4.50 -8.43
C ILE A 63 9.63 -3.69 -8.02
N TYR A 64 9.51 -3.31 -6.72
CA TYR A 64 8.41 -2.47 -6.24
C TYR A 64 8.39 -1.10 -6.92
N ARG A 65 9.56 -0.50 -7.20
CA ARG A 65 9.63 0.75 -7.99
C ARG A 65 9.03 0.58 -9.38
N ILE A 66 9.32 -0.52 -10.07
CA ILE A 66 8.74 -0.80 -11.38
C ILE A 66 7.24 -0.97 -11.27
N ALA A 67 6.75 -1.77 -10.30
CA ALA A 67 5.33 -2.01 -10.08
C ALA A 67 4.58 -0.72 -9.73
N THR A 68 5.16 0.13 -8.87
CA THR A 68 4.57 1.42 -8.50
C THR A 68 4.44 2.35 -9.70
N ASN A 69 5.46 2.43 -10.52
CA ASN A 69 5.39 3.27 -11.74
C ASN A 69 4.31 2.77 -12.69
N VAL A 70 4.22 1.45 -12.91
CA VAL A 70 3.15 0.84 -13.73
C VAL A 70 1.76 1.18 -13.17
N ALA A 71 1.57 1.06 -11.86
CA ALA A 71 0.30 1.38 -11.19
C ALA A 71 -0.06 2.86 -11.32
N LEU A 72 0.88 3.76 -11.00
CA LEU A 72 0.64 5.20 -11.07
C LEU A 72 0.38 5.69 -12.50
N ASP A 73 1.08 5.13 -13.50
CA ASP A 73 0.83 5.44 -14.90
C ASP A 73 -0.60 5.04 -15.31
N ARG A 74 -1.08 3.86 -14.88
CA ARG A 74 -2.45 3.39 -15.12
C ARG A 74 -3.49 4.30 -14.47
N LEU A 75 -3.28 4.69 -13.21
CA LEU A 75 -4.19 5.55 -12.46
C LEU A 75 -4.27 6.96 -13.09
N ARG A 76 -3.14 7.51 -13.53
CA ARG A 76 -3.12 8.79 -14.27
C ARG A 76 -3.88 8.72 -15.59
N CYS A 77 -3.76 7.64 -16.33
CA CYS A 77 -4.53 7.45 -17.58
C CYS A 77 -6.04 7.42 -17.32
N LYS A 78 -6.49 6.95 -16.17
CA LYS A 78 -7.92 6.93 -15.78
C LYS A 78 -8.44 8.29 -15.32
N SER A 79 -7.58 9.09 -14.70
CA SER A 79 -7.92 10.40 -14.12
C SER A 79 -8.00 11.50 -15.17
N LEU A 80 -8.72 11.28 -16.29
CA LEU A 80 -9.14 12.24 -17.32
C LEU A 80 -8.06 13.06 -18.11
N PRO A 81 -8.35 13.39 -19.39
CA PRO A 81 -7.46 14.18 -20.21
C PRO A 81 -7.46 15.65 -19.74
N GLY A 82 -6.37 16.10 -19.12
CA GLY A 82 -6.13 17.50 -18.81
C GLY A 82 -5.49 17.85 -17.46
N GLY A 83 -5.35 16.91 -16.55
CA GLY A 83 -4.69 17.15 -15.26
C GLY A 83 -3.32 16.49 -15.21
N SER A 84 -2.24 17.23 -15.43
CA SER A 84 -0.95 16.87 -14.85
C SER A 84 -1.12 16.89 -13.34
N PRO A 85 -0.91 15.79 -12.62
CA PRO A 85 -0.73 15.92 -11.19
C PRO A 85 0.71 16.42 -10.99
N GLU A 86 0.88 17.74 -11.04
CA GLU A 86 1.96 18.34 -10.29
C GLU A 86 1.79 17.85 -8.87
N MET A 87 2.83 17.20 -8.38
CA MET A 87 2.98 16.76 -7.01
C MET A 87 3.07 18.02 -6.14
N SER A 88 1.92 18.66 -5.95
CA SER A 88 1.78 19.87 -5.14
C SER A 88 2.13 19.47 -3.71
N ILE A 89 3.34 19.83 -3.31
CA ILE A 89 3.71 19.97 -1.91
C ILE A 89 2.98 21.23 -1.43
N GLU A 90 1.68 21.12 -1.15
CA GLU A 90 1.01 22.17 -0.39
C GLU A 90 1.62 22.13 1.01
N GLY A 91 2.35 23.19 1.30
CA GLY A 91 2.92 23.43 2.60
C GLY A 91 1.81 23.59 3.63
N ASP A 92 1.84 22.72 4.61
CA ASP A 92 1.17 22.96 5.87
C ASP A 92 2.16 22.63 6.99
N GLU A 93 2.17 23.52 7.99
CA GLU A 93 3.19 23.66 8.99
C GLU A 93 3.30 22.44 9.91
N MET A 94 4.51 22.19 10.27
CA MET A 94 5.14 21.31 11.24
C MET A 94 4.22 20.85 12.37
N ALA A 95 3.73 19.61 12.29
CA ALA A 95 3.26 18.89 13.46
C ALA A 95 4.30 17.81 13.81
N GLY A 96 4.65 17.80 15.10
CA GLY A 96 5.78 17.12 15.70
C GLY A 96 6.08 15.69 15.25
N VAL A 97 7.35 15.41 15.26
CA VAL A 97 7.93 14.07 15.10
C VAL A 97 7.38 13.18 16.22
N LEU A 98 6.49 12.26 15.87
CA LEU A 98 6.13 11.16 16.76
C LEU A 98 7.22 10.09 16.69
N PRO A 99 7.61 9.49 17.83
CA PRO A 99 8.62 8.44 17.86
C PRO A 99 8.17 7.22 17.07
N ASP A 100 9.13 6.54 16.45
CA ASP A 100 8.96 5.22 15.82
C ASP A 100 8.29 4.29 16.85
N SER A 101 7.04 3.92 16.60
CA SER A 101 6.43 2.83 17.33
C SER A 101 6.92 1.53 16.70
N ASP A 102 7.79 0.86 17.43
CA ASP A 102 8.30 -0.45 17.10
C ASP A 102 7.19 -1.44 16.74
N ALA A 103 7.51 -2.24 15.73
CA ALA A 103 6.67 -3.27 15.18
C ALA A 103 6.07 -4.17 16.28
N TRP A 104 4.78 -4.35 16.23
CA TRP A 104 4.08 -5.36 17.00
C TRP A 104 4.58 -6.76 16.61
N SER A 105 5.33 -7.38 17.50
CA SER A 105 5.77 -8.78 17.43
C SER A 105 5.02 -9.58 18.48
N GLY A 106 3.96 -10.28 18.07
CA GLY A 106 3.22 -11.20 18.92
C GLY A 106 2.61 -12.30 18.08
N GLU A 107 3.36 -13.38 17.87
CA GLU A 107 2.86 -14.64 17.31
C GLU A 107 2.16 -15.46 18.40
N GLU A 108 0.85 -15.31 18.52
CA GLU A 108 -0.02 -16.40 18.96
C GLU A 108 -0.86 -16.84 17.77
N LYS A 109 -0.88 -18.17 17.49
CA LYS A 109 -1.74 -18.73 16.43
C LYS A 109 -3.20 -18.44 16.80
N PRO A 110 -3.90 -17.60 16.03
CA PRO A 110 -5.27 -17.23 16.38
C PRO A 110 -6.22 -18.41 16.19
N ALA A 111 -7.24 -18.51 17.05
CA ALA A 111 -8.33 -19.48 16.89
C ALA A 111 -9.07 -19.22 15.56
N ALA A 112 -9.69 -20.27 14.97
CA ALA A 112 -10.35 -20.18 13.65
C ALA A 112 -11.37 -19.03 13.55
N THR A 113 -12.11 -18.72 14.60
CA THR A 113 -13.03 -17.58 14.73
C THR A 113 -12.31 -16.22 14.66
N GLN A 114 -11.08 -16.14 15.16
CA GLN A 114 -10.27 -14.92 15.09
C GLN A 114 -9.68 -14.71 13.70
N VAL A 115 -9.45 -15.78 12.95
CA VAL A 115 -8.99 -15.72 11.55
C VAL A 115 -10.08 -15.13 10.65
N LEU A 116 -11.33 -15.63 10.77
CA LEU A 116 -12.48 -15.11 10.00
C LEU A 116 -12.75 -13.63 10.30
N ALA A 117 -12.79 -13.24 11.58
CA ALA A 117 -12.99 -11.84 11.96
C ALA A 117 -11.86 -10.93 11.44
N ARG A 118 -10.65 -11.46 11.35
CA ARG A 118 -9.49 -10.75 10.82
C ARG A 118 -9.56 -10.59 9.30
N GLU A 119 -10.00 -11.62 8.59
CA GLU A 119 -10.20 -11.57 7.13
C GLU A 119 -11.32 -10.58 6.74
N GLU A 120 -12.43 -10.55 7.48
CA GLU A 120 -13.50 -9.59 7.29
C GLU A 120 -13.05 -8.15 7.58
N MET A 121 -12.26 -7.94 8.62
CA MET A 121 -11.68 -6.64 8.96
C MET A 121 -10.67 -6.20 7.90
N ASP A 122 -9.82 -7.09 7.42
CA ASP A 122 -8.85 -6.81 6.35
C ASP A 122 -9.57 -6.42 5.05
N ALA A 123 -10.66 -7.09 4.69
CA ALA A 123 -11.48 -6.73 3.54
C ALA A 123 -12.13 -5.35 3.69
N CYS A 124 -12.63 -5.03 4.89
CA CYS A 124 -13.19 -3.71 5.20
C CYS A 124 -12.12 -2.60 5.08
N ILE A 125 -10.94 -2.82 5.66
CA ILE A 125 -9.83 -1.86 5.60
C ILE A 125 -9.39 -1.65 4.14
N ARG A 126 -9.29 -2.70 3.34
CA ARG A 126 -8.97 -2.60 1.90
C ARG A 126 -9.98 -1.75 1.16
N GLY A 127 -11.28 -1.97 1.37
CA GLY A 127 -12.33 -1.16 0.76
C GLY A 127 -12.26 0.32 1.15
N VAL A 128 -11.80 0.65 2.37
CA VAL A 128 -11.57 2.04 2.77
C VAL A 128 -10.29 2.60 2.12
N VAL A 129 -9.25 1.78 1.97
CA VAL A 129 -8.01 2.18 1.29
C VAL A 129 -8.26 2.48 -0.18
N GLU A 130 -9.17 1.76 -0.85
CA GLU A 130 -9.56 1.99 -2.24
C GLU A 130 -10.15 3.39 -2.49
N ASP A 131 -10.80 3.97 -1.49
CA ASP A 131 -11.40 5.31 -1.56
C ASP A 131 -10.38 6.44 -1.32
N LEU A 132 -9.14 6.11 -0.94
CA LEU A 132 -8.12 7.12 -0.70
C LEU A 132 -7.50 7.64 -2.01
N PRO A 133 -6.97 8.87 -2.02
CA PRO A 133 -6.17 9.36 -3.14
C PRO A 133 -4.99 8.43 -3.45
N ASP A 134 -4.69 8.24 -4.73
CA ASP A 134 -3.72 7.25 -5.22
C ASP A 134 -2.33 7.37 -4.59
N ASP A 135 -1.86 8.60 -4.35
CA ASP A 135 -0.58 8.88 -3.70
C ASP A 135 -0.50 8.37 -2.25
N TYR A 136 -1.62 8.40 -1.53
CA TYR A 136 -1.70 7.89 -0.16
C TYR A 136 -1.91 6.38 -0.15
N LYS A 137 -2.65 5.86 -1.12
CA LYS A 137 -2.90 4.43 -1.30
C LYS A 137 -1.59 3.66 -1.47
N ALA A 138 -0.77 4.07 -2.43
CA ALA A 138 0.51 3.41 -2.70
C ALA A 138 1.44 3.41 -1.47
N VAL A 139 1.54 4.53 -0.74
CA VAL A 139 2.37 4.65 0.47
C VAL A 139 1.88 3.73 1.58
N LEU A 140 0.57 3.68 1.82
CA LEU A 140 -0.02 2.84 2.86
C LEU A 140 0.15 1.35 2.54
N VAL A 141 -0.09 0.95 1.29
CA VAL A 141 0.05 -0.46 0.90
C VAL A 141 1.50 -0.91 1.05
N LEU A 142 2.48 -0.10 0.64
CA LEU A 142 3.90 -0.43 0.83
C LEU A 142 4.30 -0.53 2.31
N SER A 143 3.76 0.35 3.17
CA SER A 143 4.09 0.40 4.59
C SER A 143 3.37 -0.68 5.40
N GLU A 144 2.04 -0.69 5.34
CA GLU A 144 1.21 -1.46 6.26
C GLU A 144 0.98 -2.91 5.77
N PHE A 145 0.88 -3.13 4.46
CA PHE A 145 0.59 -4.45 3.90
C PHE A 145 1.83 -5.20 3.41
N GLU A 146 2.80 -4.48 2.82
CA GLU A 146 4.04 -5.11 2.35
C GLU A 146 5.20 -5.01 3.34
N GLY A 147 5.05 -4.20 4.41
CA GLY A 147 6.00 -4.09 5.51
C GLY A 147 7.37 -3.53 5.10
N LEU A 148 7.42 -2.67 4.08
CA LEU A 148 8.64 -2.01 3.68
C LEU A 148 9.02 -0.93 4.70
N LYS A 149 10.33 -0.76 4.93
CA LYS A 149 10.82 0.32 5.78
C LYS A 149 10.74 1.67 5.06
N ASP A 150 10.57 2.75 5.80
CA ASP A 150 10.45 4.11 5.26
C ASP A 150 11.54 4.44 4.22
N ARG A 151 12.79 4.03 4.45
CA ARG A 151 13.88 4.25 3.49
C ARG A 151 13.66 3.52 2.17
N GLU A 152 13.17 2.27 2.24
CA GLU A 152 12.87 1.46 1.06
C GLU A 152 11.69 2.06 0.28
N ILE A 153 10.65 2.54 0.99
CA ILE A 153 9.51 3.22 0.36
C ILE A 153 9.94 4.53 -0.29
N ALA A 154 10.82 5.31 0.37
CA ALA A 154 11.38 6.53 -0.20
C ALA A 154 12.15 6.26 -1.51
N GLU A 155 12.93 5.16 -1.54
CA GLU A 155 13.61 4.70 -2.75
C GLU A 155 12.62 4.23 -3.83
N VAL A 156 11.58 3.47 -3.46
CA VAL A 156 10.53 3.01 -4.39
C VAL A 156 9.85 4.19 -5.06
N LEU A 157 9.47 5.22 -4.29
CA LEU A 157 8.74 6.38 -4.76
C LEU A 157 9.64 7.49 -5.34
N GLY A 158 10.98 7.35 -5.23
CA GLY A 158 11.93 8.33 -5.72
C GLY A 158 11.84 9.69 -5.00
N GLN A 159 11.50 9.70 -3.72
CA GLN A 159 11.30 10.94 -2.94
C GLN A 159 12.20 10.99 -1.70
N PRO A 160 12.48 12.19 -1.16
CA PRO A 160 13.23 12.33 0.09
C PRO A 160 12.50 11.68 1.27
N LEU A 161 13.27 11.07 2.20
CA LEU A 161 12.73 10.41 3.38
C LEU A 161 11.85 11.33 4.24
N GLY A 162 12.22 12.61 4.37
CA GLY A 162 11.42 13.60 5.10
C GLY A 162 10.03 13.79 4.48
N ALA A 163 9.97 13.94 3.16
CA ALA A 163 8.70 14.07 2.42
C ALA A 163 7.84 12.81 2.55
N LEU A 164 8.47 11.61 2.49
CA LEU A 164 7.76 10.36 2.71
C LEU A 164 7.11 10.31 4.09
N LYS A 165 7.85 10.62 5.17
CA LYS A 165 7.32 10.59 6.54
C LYS A 165 6.08 11.48 6.70
N ILE A 166 6.10 12.67 6.14
CA ILE A 166 4.95 13.58 6.14
C ILE A 166 3.78 12.97 5.37
N ARG A 167 4.04 12.43 4.17
CA ARG A 167 3.02 11.77 3.34
C ARG A 167 2.40 10.58 4.06
N LEU A 168 3.21 9.71 4.66
CA LEU A 168 2.75 8.55 5.39
C LEU A 168 1.90 8.95 6.61
N HIS A 169 2.31 9.97 7.34
CA HIS A 169 1.51 10.50 8.45
C HIS A 169 0.14 11.03 7.98
N ARG A 170 0.11 11.81 6.90
CA ARG A 170 -1.15 12.31 6.32
C ARG A 170 -2.02 11.17 5.80
N ALA A 171 -1.43 10.16 5.17
CA ALA A 171 -2.13 8.98 4.67
C ALA A 171 -2.79 8.20 5.81
N ARG A 172 -2.06 7.97 6.91
CA ARG A 172 -2.60 7.31 8.12
C ARG A 172 -3.74 8.11 8.75
N ASN A 173 -3.62 9.43 8.82
CA ASN A 173 -4.70 10.28 9.36
C ASN A 173 -5.95 10.25 8.47
N LYS A 174 -5.79 10.26 7.13
CA LYS A 174 -6.92 10.12 6.21
C LYS A 174 -7.57 8.73 6.33
N LEU A 175 -6.77 7.67 6.40
CA LEU A 175 -7.28 6.32 6.62
C LEU A 175 -8.05 6.22 7.93
N LYS A 176 -7.49 6.76 9.02
CA LYS A 176 -8.15 6.79 10.33
C LYS A 176 -9.50 7.50 10.26
N ALA A 177 -9.54 8.70 9.70
CA ALA A 177 -10.77 9.47 9.55
C ALA A 177 -11.83 8.74 8.70
N ALA A 178 -11.41 8.10 7.60
CA ALA A 178 -12.29 7.34 6.74
C ALA A 178 -12.85 6.07 7.43
N LEU A 179 -12.02 5.39 8.20
CA LEU A 179 -12.44 4.24 9.03
C LEU A 179 -13.41 4.67 10.13
N GLU A 180 -13.11 5.75 10.87
CA GLU A 180 -13.97 6.29 11.93
C GLU A 180 -15.33 6.78 11.39
N ALA A 181 -15.37 7.23 10.14
CA ALA A 181 -16.63 7.58 9.48
C ALA A 181 -17.50 6.36 9.18
N LYS A 182 -16.91 5.24 8.78
CA LYS A 182 -17.61 4.02 8.34
C LYS A 182 -17.83 3.00 9.44
N CYS A 183 -16.98 2.97 10.47
CA CYS A 183 -16.96 1.92 11.49
C CYS A 183 -16.93 2.50 12.91
N THR A 184 -17.50 1.72 13.84
CA THR A 184 -17.33 1.91 15.29
C THR A 184 -16.31 0.90 15.78
N PHE A 185 -15.25 1.39 16.44
CA PHE A 185 -14.19 0.54 16.97
C PHE A 185 -14.45 0.24 18.42
N HIS A 186 -14.22 -1.01 18.83
CA HIS A 186 -14.34 -1.43 20.22
C HIS A 186 -13.23 -2.44 20.58
N ARG A 187 -13.06 -2.67 21.88
CA ARG A 187 -12.28 -3.80 22.39
C ARG A 187 -13.20 -4.68 23.20
N ASP A 188 -13.13 -5.99 22.96
CA ASP A 188 -13.89 -6.96 23.72
C ASP A 188 -13.30 -7.15 25.13
N GLU A 189 -13.97 -7.97 25.96
CA GLU A 189 -13.55 -8.29 27.32
C GLU A 189 -12.16 -8.97 27.38
N ARG A 190 -11.69 -9.53 26.28
CA ARG A 190 -10.37 -10.15 26.11
C ARG A 190 -9.32 -9.19 25.56
N ASN A 191 -9.66 -7.88 25.49
CA ASN A 191 -8.82 -6.84 24.90
C ASN A 191 -8.52 -7.04 23.39
N VAL A 192 -9.33 -7.85 22.69
CA VAL A 192 -9.23 -8.03 21.24
C VAL A 192 -9.89 -6.83 20.57
N PHE A 193 -9.17 -6.24 19.62
CA PHE A 193 -9.65 -5.12 18.83
C PHE A 193 -10.65 -5.60 17.79
N GLY A 194 -11.81 -4.98 17.73
CA GLY A 194 -12.87 -5.25 16.76
C GLY A 194 -13.44 -3.98 16.17
N CYS A 195 -14.15 -4.11 15.07
CA CYS A 195 -14.91 -3.02 14.48
C CYS A 195 -16.28 -3.52 14.02
N GLU A 196 -17.26 -2.64 14.08
CA GLU A 196 -18.61 -2.85 13.56
C GLU A 196 -18.91 -1.77 12.54
N PRO A 197 -19.46 -2.12 11.36
CA PRO A 197 -19.88 -1.11 10.39
C PRO A 197 -21.00 -0.26 11.02
N LYS A 198 -20.90 1.06 10.86
CA LYS A 198 -21.98 1.96 11.24
C LYS A 198 -23.19 1.70 10.35
N PRO A 199 -24.41 1.75 10.88
CA PRO A 199 -25.60 1.65 10.08
C PRO A 199 -25.58 2.72 9.00
N VAL A 200 -25.71 2.32 7.75
CA VAL A 200 -25.88 3.27 6.64
C VAL A 200 -27.24 3.93 6.89
N GLU A 201 -27.25 5.21 7.27
CA GLU A 201 -28.48 5.98 7.22
C GLU A 201 -28.95 5.98 5.78
N LEU A 202 -30.04 5.26 5.51
CA LEU A 202 -30.73 5.32 4.23
C LEU A 202 -31.21 6.77 4.10
N ILE A 203 -30.48 7.57 3.34
CA ILE A 203 -30.92 8.89 2.94
C ILE A 203 -32.22 8.64 2.18
N ASP A 204 -33.33 9.05 2.74
CA ASP A 204 -34.66 8.99 2.13
C ASP A 204 -34.61 9.71 0.77
N ILE A 205 -34.38 8.95 -0.29
CA ILE A 205 -34.48 9.44 -1.68
C ILE A 205 -35.96 9.44 -2.06
N CYS A 206 -36.78 10.04 -1.21
CA CYS A 206 -38.17 10.31 -1.57
C CYS A 206 -38.34 11.82 -1.73
N PRO A 207 -38.40 12.38 -2.95
CA PRO A 207 -38.79 13.78 -3.12
C PRO A 207 -40.23 13.91 -2.61
N LYS A 208 -40.39 14.63 -1.49
CA LYS A 208 -41.71 15.09 -1.06
C LYS A 208 -42.32 15.91 -2.20
N LYS A 209 -43.44 15.42 -2.75
CA LYS A 209 -44.29 16.14 -3.70
C LYS A 209 -44.87 17.39 -3.06
#